data_acae477afa380c59038e2f5fbe3aa7fd
#
_entry.id   acae477afa380c59038e2f5fbe3aa7fd
#
_cell.length_a   1.000
_cell.length_b   1.000
_cell.length_c   1.000
_cell.angle_alpha   90.00
_cell.angle_beta   90.00
_cell.angle_gamma   90.00
#
_symmetry.space_group_name_H-M   'P 1'
#
loop_
_entity.id
_entity.type
_entity.pdbx_description
1 polymer ?
#
loop_
_entity_poly.entity_id
_entity_poly.type
_entity_poly.pdbx_seq_one_letter_code
_entity_poly.pdbx_strand_id
1 'polypeptide(L)'
;MAEVSPFPTPKQDPGPAANRTVSPDTSGSESSDQIKTTANRVRDPRLDFYRGIAMFIILVAHIPGNRWTGWIPARFGFSDATEIFVFCSGMASAIAFGGSFARKGWWLGTARVVFRCWQVFWAHIGLFFFVAMTMAALDTYGSFDKSYAASLNLMHFFNDPMPQLVGLFTLTYVPNYFDILPMYLVVLALMPLMMGLERYGVWAIALAAGLIWLAANPYLIGLGPDGASLPAEPWSAREWFFNPFGWQLLFFTGFAFMKGWLPKPPVSATLGVIAAAFLILSAPFGSWKVFLWVEAANADLAEMIRPWWKTTAQWREKTDFGLLRYAHFLALAYLGWLIAGEGGKRLIASSHSVAARIWARLLHIITRVGQQSLAVFVFSMALARLIGFALDQTDRGIAITAAANLVGFALIITCAFAAGWFKSHPWRAKR
;
A
#
# COMPACT_ATOMS: atom_id res chain seq x y z
N MET A 1 -49.28 40.60 -8.82
CA MET A 1 -50.29 40.92 -7.78
C MET A 1 -50.78 39.60 -7.24
N ALA A 2 -50.27 39.23 -6.06
CA ALA A 2 -50.86 38.28 -5.11
C ALA A 2 -50.04 38.41 -3.83
N GLU A 3 -50.74 38.63 -2.76
CA GLU A 3 -50.31 39.14 -1.45
C GLU A 3 -49.51 38.12 -0.63
N VAL A 4 -48.58 38.68 0.13
CA VAL A 4 -47.81 38.03 1.18
C VAL A 4 -48.60 38.16 2.50
N SER A 5 -48.82 37.08 3.19
CA SER A 5 -49.41 37.07 4.58
C SER A 5 -48.34 36.73 5.59
N PRO A 6 -48.33 37.39 6.79
CA PRO A 6 -47.21 37.37 7.74
C PRO A 6 -47.31 36.28 8.83
N PHE A 7 -46.15 35.95 9.40
CA PHE A 7 -45.94 35.01 10.51
C PHE A 7 -46.60 35.47 11.83
N PRO A 8 -47.07 34.55 12.70
CA PRO A 8 -47.49 34.87 14.06
C PRO A 8 -46.31 34.81 15.04
N THR A 9 -46.30 35.80 15.96
CA THR A 9 -45.42 35.97 17.11
C THR A 9 -45.79 35.04 18.28
N PRO A 10 -44.83 34.65 19.16
CA PRO A 10 -45.09 33.79 20.32
C PRO A 10 -45.60 34.57 21.53
N LYS A 11 -46.53 33.95 22.26
CA LYS A 11 -47.08 34.44 23.53
C LYS A 11 -46.11 34.17 24.69
N GLN A 12 -46.03 35.17 25.59
CA GLN A 12 -45.35 35.12 26.88
C GLN A 12 -46.25 34.52 27.97
N ASP A 13 -45.55 33.87 28.91
CA ASP A 13 -46.02 33.32 30.19
C ASP A 13 -46.42 34.33 31.26
N PRO A 14 -47.04 33.86 32.34
CA PRO A 14 -46.52 34.21 33.67
C PRO A 14 -46.48 33.02 34.66
N GLY A 15 -45.38 32.96 35.48
CA GLY A 15 -45.28 32.11 36.67
C GLY A 15 -46.23 32.50 37.82
N PRO A 16 -46.15 31.94 39.04
CA PRO A 16 -44.96 31.76 39.87
C PRO A 16 -44.93 30.54 40.85
N ALA A 17 -43.79 30.30 41.44
CA ALA A 17 -43.43 29.84 42.77
C ALA A 17 -44.13 28.69 43.49
N ALA A 18 -43.34 27.67 43.89
CA ALA A 18 -43.40 27.10 45.26
C ALA A 18 -42.15 26.27 45.57
N ASN A 19 -41.56 26.61 46.67
CA ASN A 19 -40.44 26.03 47.41
C ASN A 19 -40.63 24.55 47.77
N ARG A 20 -39.61 23.69 47.50
CA ARG A 20 -39.41 22.42 48.25
C ARG A 20 -37.91 22.13 48.35
N THR A 21 -37.42 22.19 49.55
CA THR A 21 -36.16 21.67 50.07
C THR A 21 -36.10 20.14 49.91
N VAL A 22 -35.08 19.60 49.24
CA VAL A 22 -34.71 18.20 49.35
C VAL A 22 -33.18 18.11 49.41
N SER A 23 -32.70 17.30 50.35
CA SER A 23 -31.31 17.00 50.74
C SER A 23 -30.43 16.44 49.61
N PRO A 24 -29.12 16.49 49.76
CA PRO A 24 -28.19 16.07 48.70
C PRO A 24 -28.00 14.55 48.71
N ASP A 25 -28.38 13.89 47.60
CA ASP A 25 -27.98 12.52 47.31
C ASP A 25 -26.71 12.50 46.48
N THR A 26 -25.73 11.82 47.02
CA THR A 26 -24.44 11.51 46.46
C THR A 26 -24.55 10.38 45.41
N SER A 27 -24.75 10.72 44.11
CA SER A 27 -24.53 9.80 43.00
C SER A 27 -24.39 10.56 41.69
N GLY A 28 -23.18 11.06 41.43
CA GLY A 28 -22.92 11.85 40.21
C GLY A 28 -21.47 11.98 39.81
N SER A 29 -20.61 10.97 40.08
CA SER A 29 -19.20 11.06 39.73
C SER A 29 -18.67 10.01 38.71
N GLU A 30 -19.52 9.11 38.21
CA GLU A 30 -19.05 8.07 37.26
C GLU A 30 -19.26 8.38 35.76
N SER A 31 -20.05 9.38 35.39
CA SER A 31 -20.33 9.66 33.98
C SER A 31 -19.41 10.69 33.33
N SER A 32 -18.65 11.47 34.09
CA SER A 32 -17.74 12.48 33.56
C SER A 32 -16.33 11.96 33.25
N ASP A 33 -15.93 10.84 33.83
CA ASP A 33 -14.60 10.23 33.56
C ASP A 33 -14.59 9.34 32.31
N GLN A 34 -15.73 8.81 31.87
CA GLN A 34 -15.80 8.05 30.62
C GLN A 34 -15.74 8.92 29.36
N ILE A 35 -16.06 10.20 29.45
CA ILE A 35 -16.03 11.12 28.29
C ILE A 35 -14.63 11.70 28.08
N LYS A 36 -13.78 11.74 29.11
CA LYS A 36 -12.40 12.27 29.01
C LYS A 36 -11.34 11.27 28.53
N THR A 37 -11.65 9.98 28.43
CA THR A 37 -10.69 8.94 28.00
C THR A 37 -10.59 8.75 26.49
N THR A 38 -11.35 9.47 25.67
CA THR A 38 -11.26 9.42 24.20
C THR A 38 -10.31 10.45 23.58
N ALA A 39 -9.76 11.36 24.35
CA ALA A 39 -8.89 12.43 23.88
C ALA A 39 -7.43 12.11 24.27
N ASN A 40 -6.75 11.29 23.51
CA ASN A 40 -5.30 11.24 23.26
C ASN A 40 -4.77 9.79 23.05
N ARG A 41 -5.42 8.97 22.25
CA ARG A 41 -4.71 7.82 21.72
C ARG A 41 -3.65 8.32 20.75
N VAL A 42 -2.42 8.40 21.22
CA VAL A 42 -1.25 8.60 20.34
C VAL A 42 -1.38 7.62 19.18
N ARG A 43 -1.52 8.13 17.96
CA ARG A 43 -1.65 7.31 16.76
C ARG A 43 -0.41 6.41 16.64
N ASP A 44 -0.61 5.11 16.51
CA ASP A 44 0.47 4.14 16.31
C ASP A 44 1.24 4.48 15.03
N PRO A 45 2.53 4.87 15.13
CA PRO A 45 3.29 5.34 13.99
C PRO A 45 3.75 4.21 13.05
N ARG A 46 3.66 2.94 13.47
CA ARG A 46 4.23 1.80 12.72
C ARG A 46 3.70 1.70 11.31
N LEU A 47 2.37 1.81 11.16
CA LEU A 47 1.72 1.72 9.86
C LEU A 47 2.24 2.78 8.88
N ASP A 48 2.23 4.03 9.33
CA ASP A 48 2.65 5.15 8.48
C ASP A 48 4.17 5.11 8.24
N PHE A 49 4.95 4.63 9.20
CA PHE A 49 6.40 4.48 9.10
C PHE A 49 6.78 3.44 8.03
N TYR A 50 6.25 2.22 8.11
CA TYR A 50 6.57 1.17 7.12
C TYR A 50 6.05 1.51 5.73
N ARG A 51 4.89 2.12 5.63
CA ARG A 51 4.39 2.64 4.33
C ARG A 51 5.29 3.72 3.77
N GLY A 52 5.79 4.62 4.62
CA GLY A 52 6.73 5.66 4.21
C GLY A 52 8.02 5.08 3.67
N ILE A 53 8.63 4.12 4.38
CA ILE A 53 9.83 3.40 3.90
C ILE A 53 9.55 2.73 2.55
N ALA A 54 8.40 2.04 2.41
CA ALA A 54 8.03 1.40 1.15
C ALA A 54 7.98 2.40 -0.01
N MET A 55 7.50 3.64 0.20
CA MET A 55 7.46 4.67 -0.86
C MET A 55 8.85 5.07 -1.35
N PHE A 56 9.84 5.21 -0.46
CA PHE A 56 11.22 5.50 -0.85
C PHE A 56 11.82 4.34 -1.66
N ILE A 57 11.59 3.09 -1.22
CA ILE A 57 12.08 1.91 -1.93
C ILE A 57 11.39 1.76 -3.30
N ILE A 58 10.08 2.02 -3.38
CA ILE A 58 9.32 1.99 -4.64
C ILE A 58 9.88 3.01 -5.64
N LEU A 59 10.18 4.23 -5.22
CA LEU A 59 10.82 5.21 -6.11
C LEU A 59 12.14 4.66 -6.66
N VAL A 60 13.05 4.19 -5.78
CA VAL A 60 14.34 3.62 -6.19
C VAL A 60 14.15 2.47 -7.16
N ALA A 61 13.19 1.57 -6.90
CA ALA A 61 12.92 0.39 -7.72
C ALA A 61 12.41 0.73 -9.13
N HIS A 62 11.73 1.86 -9.30
CA HIS A 62 11.09 2.23 -10.56
C HIS A 62 11.87 3.22 -11.41
N ILE A 63 12.99 3.77 -10.92
CA ILE A 63 13.92 4.55 -11.74
C ILE A 63 14.68 3.59 -12.66
N PRO A 64 14.50 3.65 -14.01
CA PRO A 64 15.16 2.75 -14.94
C PRO A 64 16.68 2.83 -14.85
N GLY A 65 17.36 1.69 -14.76
CA GLY A 65 18.81 1.61 -14.71
C GLY A 65 19.46 2.18 -13.43
N ASN A 66 18.70 2.34 -12.35
CA ASN A 66 19.20 2.85 -11.08
C ASN A 66 20.13 1.83 -10.39
N ARG A 67 21.37 2.22 -10.12
CA ARG A 67 22.34 1.37 -9.41
C ARG A 67 21.89 0.95 -8.01
N TRP A 68 21.11 1.78 -7.32
CA TRP A 68 20.60 1.50 -5.98
C TRP A 68 19.58 0.35 -5.95
N THR A 69 18.99 -0.01 -7.10
CA THR A 69 18.12 -1.19 -7.18
C THR A 69 18.83 -2.49 -6.82
N GLY A 70 20.16 -2.53 -6.88
CA GLY A 70 20.95 -3.67 -6.41
C GLY A 70 20.92 -3.89 -4.89
N TRP A 71 20.37 -2.93 -4.10
CA TRP A 71 20.40 -2.93 -2.64
C TRP A 71 19.01 -2.87 -1.98
N ILE A 72 17.95 -2.89 -2.78
CA ILE A 72 16.58 -2.95 -2.25
C ILE A 72 16.21 -4.37 -1.76
N PRO A 73 15.20 -4.52 -0.89
CA PRO A 73 14.78 -5.83 -0.35
C PRO A 73 14.55 -6.91 -1.40
N ALA A 74 14.02 -6.56 -2.57
CA ALA A 74 13.80 -7.47 -3.71
C ALA A 74 15.08 -8.22 -4.19
N ARG A 75 16.27 -7.78 -3.77
CA ARG A 75 17.55 -8.40 -4.12
C ARG A 75 18.10 -9.32 -3.03
N PHE A 76 17.32 -9.54 -1.94
CA PHE A 76 17.78 -10.30 -0.79
C PHE A 76 16.77 -11.36 -0.31
N GLY A 77 15.70 -11.60 -1.06
CA GLY A 77 14.69 -12.58 -0.68
C GLY A 77 13.52 -12.64 -1.66
N PHE A 78 12.41 -13.25 -1.22
CA PHE A 78 11.21 -13.42 -2.07
C PHE A 78 10.28 -12.21 -2.07
N SER A 79 10.27 -11.36 -1.02
CA SER A 79 9.36 -10.22 -0.89
C SER A 79 10.11 -8.89 -1.02
N ASP A 80 9.38 -7.83 -1.34
CA ASP A 80 9.90 -6.49 -1.56
C ASP A 80 8.98 -5.38 -0.96
N ALA A 81 9.17 -4.14 -1.41
CA ALA A 81 8.36 -3.01 -0.94
C ALA A 81 6.89 -3.10 -1.38
N THR A 82 6.56 -3.88 -2.40
CA THR A 82 5.18 -4.06 -2.87
C THR A 82 4.36 -4.78 -1.81
N GLU A 83 4.92 -5.84 -1.21
CA GLU A 83 4.27 -6.57 -0.11
C GLU A 83 4.04 -5.65 1.10
N ILE A 84 5.05 -4.85 1.47
CA ILE A 84 4.90 -3.87 2.57
C ILE A 84 3.75 -2.90 2.25
N PHE A 85 3.71 -2.40 1.03
CA PHE A 85 2.69 -1.45 0.59
C PHE A 85 1.29 -2.04 0.61
N VAL A 86 1.09 -3.25 0.05
CA VAL A 86 -0.22 -3.92 -0.02
C VAL A 86 -0.72 -4.32 1.36
N PHE A 87 0.13 -4.91 2.19
CA PHE A 87 -0.20 -5.28 3.58
C PHE A 87 -0.62 -4.06 4.41
N CYS A 88 0.20 -3.00 4.40
CA CYS A 88 -0.11 -1.75 5.08
C CYS A 88 -1.36 -1.07 4.51
N SER A 89 -1.66 -1.25 3.22
CA SER A 89 -2.90 -0.75 2.61
C SER A 89 -4.12 -1.49 3.13
N GLY A 90 -4.02 -2.81 3.37
CA GLY A 90 -5.03 -3.60 4.07
C GLY A 90 -5.28 -3.08 5.48
N MET A 91 -4.22 -2.87 6.28
CA MET A 91 -4.32 -2.30 7.63
C MET A 91 -4.98 -0.91 7.63
N ALA A 92 -4.57 -0.03 6.72
CA ALA A 92 -5.16 1.30 6.60
C ALA A 92 -6.63 1.27 6.19
N SER A 93 -7.01 0.30 5.35
CA SER A 93 -8.38 0.09 4.89
C SER A 93 -9.28 -0.38 6.02
N ALA A 94 -8.79 -1.20 6.95
CA ALA A 94 -9.52 -1.57 8.16
C ALA A 94 -9.82 -0.34 9.04
N ILE A 95 -8.87 0.58 9.19
CA ILE A 95 -9.08 1.85 9.92
C ILE A 95 -10.09 2.73 9.17
N ALA A 96 -9.93 2.89 7.86
CA ALA A 96 -10.74 3.80 7.06
C ALA A 96 -12.18 3.32 6.87
N PHE A 97 -12.39 2.03 6.60
CA PHE A 97 -13.69 1.48 6.21
C PHE A 97 -14.32 0.61 7.29
N GLY A 98 -13.55 -0.15 8.06
CA GLY A 98 -14.07 -1.04 9.10
C GLY A 98 -15.01 -0.33 10.06
N GLY A 99 -14.67 0.88 10.51
CA GLY A 99 -15.55 1.71 11.33
C GLY A 99 -16.80 2.23 10.60
N SER A 100 -16.77 2.38 9.28
CA SER A 100 -17.94 2.78 8.49
C SER A 100 -18.94 1.65 8.37
N PHE A 101 -18.48 0.43 8.06
CA PHE A 101 -19.33 -0.76 8.06
C PHE A 101 -19.96 -1.02 9.43
N ALA A 102 -19.19 -0.91 10.51
CA ALA A 102 -19.69 -1.16 11.86
C ALA A 102 -20.72 -0.11 12.34
N ARG A 103 -20.50 1.18 12.05
CA ARG A 103 -21.36 2.25 12.59
C ARG A 103 -22.49 2.67 11.66
N LYS A 104 -22.31 2.57 10.35
CA LYS A 104 -23.23 3.07 9.32
C LYS A 104 -23.88 1.98 8.48
N GLY A 105 -23.57 0.72 8.77
CA GLY A 105 -24.09 -0.44 8.07
C GLY A 105 -23.40 -0.73 6.73
N TRP A 106 -23.79 -1.84 6.13
CA TRP A 106 -23.14 -2.41 4.95
C TRP A 106 -23.24 -1.49 3.73
N TRP A 107 -24.39 -0.88 3.47
CA TRP A 107 -24.62 -0.04 2.27
C TRP A 107 -23.75 1.23 2.27
N LEU A 108 -23.70 1.96 3.37
CA LEU A 108 -22.87 3.18 3.46
C LEU A 108 -21.39 2.85 3.55
N GLY A 109 -21.04 1.69 4.15
CA GLY A 109 -19.68 1.15 4.10
C GLY A 109 -19.24 0.88 2.66
N THR A 110 -20.08 0.20 1.90
CA THR A 110 -19.87 -0.11 0.47
C THR A 110 -19.76 1.16 -0.37
N ALA A 111 -20.67 2.12 -0.19
CA ALA A 111 -20.62 3.40 -0.90
C ALA A 111 -19.29 4.14 -0.68
N ARG A 112 -18.76 4.08 0.54
CA ARG A 112 -17.44 4.67 0.87
C ARG A 112 -16.29 3.92 0.18
N VAL A 113 -16.36 2.61 0.04
CA VAL A 113 -15.39 1.81 -0.71
C VAL A 113 -15.47 2.15 -2.19
N VAL A 114 -16.66 2.20 -2.78
CA VAL A 114 -16.87 2.60 -4.19
C VAL A 114 -16.31 3.99 -4.46
N PHE A 115 -16.54 4.94 -3.57
CA PHE A 115 -15.94 6.28 -3.69
C PHE A 115 -14.40 6.22 -3.67
N ARG A 116 -13.81 5.32 -2.87
CA ARG A 116 -12.36 5.12 -2.87
C ARG A 116 -11.88 4.48 -4.16
N CYS A 117 -12.61 3.49 -4.69
CA CYS A 117 -12.32 2.91 -6.01
C CYS A 117 -12.33 3.98 -7.11
N TRP A 118 -13.33 4.87 -7.10
CA TRP A 118 -13.39 6.01 -8.01
C TRP A 118 -12.14 6.90 -7.94
N GLN A 119 -11.68 7.24 -6.73
CA GLN A 119 -10.44 8.03 -6.55
C GLN A 119 -9.21 7.32 -7.10
N VAL A 120 -9.07 6.01 -6.86
CA VAL A 120 -7.94 5.20 -7.33
C VAL A 120 -7.99 5.01 -8.84
N PHE A 121 -9.18 4.81 -9.39
CA PHE A 121 -9.40 4.70 -10.83
C PHE A 121 -8.92 5.96 -11.57
N TRP A 122 -9.34 7.14 -11.13
CA TRP A 122 -8.88 8.38 -11.76
C TRP A 122 -7.39 8.66 -11.52
N ALA A 123 -6.84 8.21 -10.40
CA ALA A 123 -5.40 8.26 -10.17
C ALA A 123 -4.64 7.35 -11.15
N HIS A 124 -5.18 6.16 -11.47
CA HIS A 124 -4.63 5.26 -12.50
C HIS A 124 -4.69 5.89 -13.89
N ILE A 125 -5.85 6.38 -14.32
CA ILE A 125 -6.04 7.03 -15.61
C ILE A 125 -5.10 8.26 -15.75
N GLY A 126 -5.05 9.11 -14.73
CA GLY A 126 -4.18 10.29 -14.72
C GLY A 126 -2.69 9.93 -14.80
N LEU A 127 -2.27 8.91 -14.06
CA LEU A 127 -0.89 8.42 -14.12
C LEU A 127 -0.56 7.87 -15.51
N PHE A 128 -1.45 7.07 -16.08
CA PHE A 128 -1.27 6.52 -17.42
C PHE A 128 -1.06 7.62 -18.45
N PHE A 129 -2.00 8.57 -18.55
CA PHE A 129 -1.89 9.64 -19.54
C PHE A 129 -0.68 10.53 -19.31
N PHE A 130 -0.37 10.89 -18.06
CA PHE A 130 0.82 11.70 -17.78
C PHE A 130 2.09 11.01 -18.25
N VAL A 131 2.29 9.75 -17.90
CA VAL A 131 3.50 9.01 -18.28
C VAL A 131 3.51 8.72 -19.77
N ALA A 132 2.40 8.24 -20.36
CA ALA A 132 2.35 7.90 -21.78
C ALA A 132 2.61 9.13 -22.68
N MET A 133 1.94 10.26 -22.40
CA MET A 133 2.13 11.48 -23.17
C MET A 133 3.53 12.07 -22.97
N THR A 134 4.09 12.01 -21.76
CA THR A 134 5.47 12.47 -21.52
C THR A 134 6.47 11.62 -22.29
N MET A 135 6.34 10.27 -22.26
CA MET A 135 7.26 9.39 -23.01
C MET A 135 7.12 9.58 -24.53
N ALA A 136 5.89 9.74 -25.02
CA ALA A 136 5.66 10.03 -26.44
C ALA A 136 6.23 11.40 -26.85
N ALA A 137 6.11 12.41 -26.00
CA ALA A 137 6.72 13.72 -26.27
C ALA A 137 8.25 13.64 -26.34
N LEU A 138 8.88 12.86 -25.44
CA LEU A 138 10.33 12.63 -25.49
C LEU A 138 10.74 11.95 -26.81
N ASP A 139 9.98 10.95 -27.26
CA ASP A 139 10.26 10.25 -28.53
C ASP A 139 10.02 11.15 -29.75
N THR A 140 9.04 12.07 -29.69
CA THR A 140 8.65 12.94 -30.83
C THR A 140 9.60 14.15 -30.98
N TYR A 141 9.91 14.78 -29.86
CA TYR A 141 10.66 16.05 -29.86
C TYR A 141 12.15 15.89 -29.55
N GLY A 142 12.55 14.73 -29.04
CA GLY A 142 13.93 14.39 -28.76
C GLY A 142 14.55 13.56 -29.88
N SER A 143 15.87 13.68 -30.06
CA SER A 143 16.66 12.84 -30.97
C SER A 143 17.43 11.81 -30.17
N PHE A 144 16.71 10.86 -29.55
CA PHE A 144 17.32 9.81 -28.70
C PHE A 144 17.31 8.47 -29.42
N ASP A 145 18.38 7.67 -29.23
CA ASP A 145 18.49 6.31 -29.78
C ASP A 145 17.49 5.34 -29.17
N LYS A 146 16.89 5.70 -28.02
CA LYS A 146 15.97 4.87 -27.25
C LYS A 146 14.54 5.39 -27.38
N SER A 147 13.60 4.49 -27.72
CA SER A 147 12.18 4.81 -27.61
C SER A 147 11.70 4.61 -26.17
N TYR A 148 11.26 5.68 -25.54
CA TYR A 148 10.73 5.69 -24.18
C TYR A 148 9.32 5.10 -24.13
N ALA A 149 8.46 5.38 -25.11
CA ALA A 149 7.12 4.80 -25.21
C ALA A 149 7.17 3.28 -25.43
N ALA A 150 8.06 2.79 -26.30
CA ALA A 150 8.25 1.36 -26.54
C ALA A 150 8.73 0.62 -25.28
N SER A 151 9.56 1.27 -24.46
CA SER A 151 10.07 0.68 -23.20
C SER A 151 8.98 0.37 -22.17
N LEU A 152 7.77 0.91 -22.35
CA LEU A 152 6.58 0.70 -21.52
C LEU A 152 5.47 -0.11 -22.21
N ASN A 153 5.77 -0.71 -23.36
CA ASN A 153 4.80 -1.45 -24.19
C ASN A 153 3.58 -0.60 -24.60
N LEU A 154 3.82 0.69 -24.91
CA LEU A 154 2.75 1.65 -25.27
C LEU A 154 2.54 1.79 -26.78
N MET A 155 3.31 1.07 -27.61
CA MET A 155 3.21 1.24 -29.07
C MET A 155 1.85 0.86 -29.62
N HIS A 156 1.20 -0.18 -29.06
CA HIS A 156 -0.17 -0.52 -29.44
C HIS A 156 -1.18 0.60 -29.14
N PHE A 157 -1.00 1.29 -28.02
CA PHE A 157 -1.83 2.44 -27.66
C PHE A 157 -1.69 3.59 -28.65
N PHE A 158 -0.49 3.88 -29.13
CA PHE A 158 -0.28 4.98 -30.09
C PHE A 158 -0.63 4.61 -31.52
N ASN A 159 -0.46 3.33 -31.92
CA ASN A 159 -0.77 2.88 -33.27
C ASN A 159 -2.27 2.68 -33.52
N ASP A 160 -3.02 2.19 -32.52
CA ASP A 160 -4.48 2.00 -32.58
C ASP A 160 -5.09 2.38 -31.23
N PRO A 161 -5.35 3.68 -30.98
CA PRO A 161 -5.73 4.16 -29.66
C PRO A 161 -7.15 3.78 -29.25
N MET A 162 -8.10 3.60 -30.18
CA MET A 162 -9.52 3.45 -29.83
C MET A 162 -9.81 2.19 -29.00
N PRO A 163 -9.41 0.96 -29.42
CA PRO A 163 -9.61 -0.22 -28.59
C PRO A 163 -8.84 -0.15 -27.25
N GLN A 164 -7.65 0.47 -27.27
CA GLN A 164 -6.81 0.59 -26.09
C GLN A 164 -7.40 1.58 -25.07
N LEU A 165 -8.05 2.64 -25.51
CA LEU A 165 -8.79 3.54 -24.63
C LEU A 165 -9.97 2.82 -23.96
N VAL A 166 -10.76 2.08 -24.72
CA VAL A 166 -11.83 1.25 -24.14
C VAL A 166 -11.24 0.28 -23.11
N GLY A 167 -10.16 -0.43 -23.48
CA GLY A 167 -9.47 -1.35 -22.60
C GLY A 167 -8.92 -0.68 -21.34
N LEU A 168 -8.36 0.52 -21.44
CA LEU A 168 -7.85 1.29 -20.30
C LEU A 168 -8.98 1.64 -19.30
N PHE A 169 -10.13 2.10 -19.81
CA PHE A 169 -11.28 2.45 -18.97
C PHE A 169 -12.01 1.23 -18.40
N THR A 170 -11.94 0.08 -19.06
CA THR A 170 -12.52 -1.19 -18.60
C THR A 170 -11.52 -2.08 -17.85
N LEU A 171 -10.27 -1.64 -17.70
CA LEU A 171 -9.17 -2.36 -17.09
C LEU A 171 -8.81 -3.68 -17.82
N THR A 172 -9.12 -3.78 -19.11
CA THR A 172 -8.73 -4.90 -19.99
C THR A 172 -7.50 -4.58 -20.83
N TYR A 173 -7.00 -3.35 -20.75
CA TYR A 173 -5.68 -2.92 -21.19
C TYR A 173 -4.91 -2.35 -20.01
N VAL A 174 -3.96 -3.14 -19.50
CA VAL A 174 -3.10 -2.79 -18.37
C VAL A 174 -1.66 -2.99 -18.83
N PRO A 175 -1.04 -1.96 -19.44
CA PRO A 175 0.34 -2.08 -19.91
C PRO A 175 1.32 -2.14 -18.75
N ASN A 176 2.50 -2.67 -19.03
CA ASN A 176 3.59 -2.78 -18.05
C ASN A 176 3.82 -1.46 -17.34
N TYR A 177 4.13 -1.51 -16.05
CA TYR A 177 4.31 -0.35 -15.18
C TYR A 177 3.05 0.18 -14.49
N PHE A 178 1.85 -0.07 -15.04
CA PHE A 178 0.60 0.49 -14.53
C PHE A 178 -0.26 -0.53 -13.74
N ASP A 179 0.28 -1.70 -13.43
CA ASP A 179 -0.46 -2.87 -12.93
C ASP A 179 -0.98 -2.74 -11.49
N ILE A 180 -0.29 -2.01 -10.61
CA ILE A 180 -0.56 -2.05 -9.16
C ILE A 180 -1.88 -1.35 -8.78
N LEU A 181 -2.27 -0.26 -9.45
CA LEU A 181 -3.51 0.45 -9.15
C LEU A 181 -4.75 -0.33 -9.62
N PRO A 182 -4.77 -0.95 -10.82
CA PRO A 182 -5.81 -1.90 -11.22
C PRO A 182 -5.97 -3.06 -10.24
N MET A 183 -4.88 -3.71 -9.84
CA MET A 183 -4.91 -4.77 -8.83
C MET A 183 -5.56 -4.27 -7.54
N TYR A 184 -5.15 -3.11 -7.06
CA TYR A 184 -5.69 -2.52 -5.83
C TYR A 184 -7.18 -2.18 -5.95
N LEU A 185 -7.67 -1.77 -7.13
CA LEU A 185 -9.09 -1.53 -7.40
C LEU A 185 -9.92 -2.80 -7.21
N VAL A 186 -9.49 -3.93 -7.80
CA VAL A 186 -10.20 -5.21 -7.66
C VAL A 186 -10.18 -5.68 -6.20
N VAL A 187 -9.04 -5.57 -5.53
CA VAL A 187 -8.93 -5.95 -4.10
C VAL A 187 -9.84 -5.08 -3.22
N LEU A 188 -9.95 -3.77 -3.49
CA LEU A 188 -10.91 -2.91 -2.81
C LEU A 188 -12.36 -3.30 -3.11
N ALA A 189 -12.67 -3.65 -4.36
CA ALA A 189 -14.01 -4.08 -4.77
C ALA A 189 -14.45 -5.39 -4.08
N LEU A 190 -13.51 -6.25 -3.67
CA LEU A 190 -13.80 -7.44 -2.85
C LEU A 190 -14.16 -7.11 -1.40
N MET A 191 -13.85 -5.91 -0.90
CA MET A 191 -14.04 -5.56 0.52
C MET A 191 -15.51 -5.64 0.97
N PRO A 192 -16.54 -5.14 0.24
CA PRO A 192 -17.93 -5.32 0.64
C PRO A 192 -18.35 -6.79 0.78
N LEU A 193 -17.83 -7.68 -0.09
CA LEU A 193 -18.04 -9.12 0.00
C LEU A 193 -17.46 -9.66 1.32
N MET A 194 -16.20 -9.36 1.63
CA MET A 194 -15.55 -9.82 2.86
C MET A 194 -16.24 -9.27 4.11
N MET A 195 -16.66 -8.01 4.09
CA MET A 195 -17.44 -7.42 5.18
C MET A 195 -18.85 -8.00 5.29
N GLY A 196 -19.45 -8.44 4.19
CA GLY A 196 -20.72 -9.16 4.20
C GLY A 196 -20.61 -10.56 4.81
N LEU A 197 -19.45 -11.21 4.62
CA LEU A 197 -19.15 -12.53 5.20
C LEU A 197 -18.87 -12.46 6.72
N GLU A 198 -18.54 -11.29 7.27
CA GLU A 198 -18.28 -11.10 8.72
C GLU A 198 -19.45 -11.64 9.58
N ARG A 199 -20.70 -11.58 9.09
CA ARG A 199 -21.88 -12.13 9.76
C ARG A 199 -21.85 -13.64 9.99
N TYR A 200 -21.09 -14.37 9.20
CA TYR A 200 -20.89 -15.81 9.33
C TYR A 200 -19.63 -16.17 10.14
N GLY A 201 -18.92 -15.14 10.63
CA GLY A 201 -17.69 -15.28 11.41
C GLY A 201 -16.41 -15.07 10.59
N VAL A 202 -15.31 -14.91 11.31
CA VAL A 202 -13.97 -14.66 10.72
C VAL A 202 -13.52 -15.81 9.83
N TRP A 203 -13.94 -17.06 10.14
CA TRP A 203 -13.61 -18.24 9.35
C TRP A 203 -14.18 -18.20 7.94
N ALA A 204 -15.37 -17.63 7.75
CA ALA A 204 -15.96 -17.47 6.42
C ALA A 204 -15.12 -16.52 5.56
N ILE A 205 -14.55 -15.48 6.15
CA ILE A 205 -13.67 -14.53 5.47
C ILE A 205 -12.33 -15.21 5.14
N ALA A 206 -11.74 -15.93 6.11
CA ALA A 206 -10.49 -16.65 5.90
C ALA A 206 -10.63 -17.71 4.79
N LEU A 207 -11.74 -18.46 4.81
CA LEU A 207 -12.04 -19.45 3.77
C LEU A 207 -12.23 -18.79 2.39
N ALA A 208 -12.99 -17.71 2.31
CA ALA A 208 -13.20 -16.99 1.04
C ALA A 208 -11.88 -16.44 0.49
N ALA A 209 -11.07 -15.77 1.32
CA ALA A 209 -9.76 -15.26 0.92
C ALA A 209 -8.81 -16.39 0.50
N GLY A 210 -8.81 -17.51 1.24
CA GLY A 210 -8.01 -18.69 0.91
C GLY A 210 -8.43 -19.35 -0.40
N LEU A 211 -9.74 -19.51 -0.64
CA LEU A 211 -10.25 -20.12 -1.89
C LEU A 211 -9.96 -19.23 -3.11
N ILE A 212 -10.12 -17.91 -2.98
CA ILE A 212 -9.78 -16.98 -4.07
C ILE A 212 -8.28 -17.04 -4.36
N TRP A 213 -7.44 -17.09 -3.34
CA TRP A 213 -5.99 -17.23 -3.49
C TRP A 213 -5.62 -18.59 -4.11
N LEU A 214 -6.26 -19.67 -3.67
CA LEU A 214 -6.02 -21.00 -4.20
C LEU A 214 -6.44 -21.11 -5.67
N ALA A 215 -7.51 -20.41 -6.09
CA ALA A 215 -7.91 -20.33 -7.48
C ALA A 215 -6.85 -19.66 -8.36
N ALA A 216 -6.06 -18.72 -7.82
CA ALA A 216 -4.90 -18.17 -8.52
C ALA A 216 -3.65 -19.06 -8.43
N ASN A 217 -3.61 -20.04 -7.52
CA ASN A 217 -2.49 -20.93 -7.28
C ASN A 217 -2.90 -22.41 -7.30
N PRO A 218 -3.57 -22.92 -8.37
CA PRO A 218 -4.14 -24.26 -8.40
C PRO A 218 -3.08 -25.38 -8.37
N TYR A 219 -1.84 -25.07 -8.72
CA TYR A 219 -0.73 -26.01 -8.62
C TYR A 219 -0.49 -26.55 -7.20
N LEU A 220 -0.92 -25.82 -6.16
CA LEU A 220 -0.82 -26.27 -4.77
C LEU A 220 -1.69 -27.51 -4.47
N ILE A 221 -2.73 -27.72 -5.25
CA ILE A 221 -3.65 -28.87 -5.13
C ILE A 221 -3.58 -29.79 -6.36
N GLY A 222 -2.54 -29.66 -7.18
CA GLY A 222 -2.29 -30.55 -8.32
C GLY A 222 -3.17 -30.29 -9.55
N LEU A 223 -3.85 -29.16 -9.66
CA LEU A 223 -4.72 -28.83 -10.80
C LEU A 223 -3.99 -28.13 -11.98
N GLY A 224 -2.65 -28.11 -11.96
CA GLY A 224 -1.85 -27.49 -13.03
C GLY A 224 -1.36 -26.08 -12.69
N PRO A 225 -0.59 -25.44 -13.58
CA PRO A 225 0.01 -24.14 -13.32
C PRO A 225 -0.94 -22.96 -13.58
N ASP A 226 -1.96 -23.12 -14.43
CA ASP A 226 -2.78 -22.02 -14.94
C ASP A 226 -3.92 -21.69 -13.97
N GLY A 227 -3.75 -20.62 -13.22
CA GLY A 227 -4.70 -20.14 -12.23
C GLY A 227 -5.70 -19.12 -12.78
N ALA A 228 -6.66 -18.73 -11.93
CA ALA A 228 -7.56 -17.63 -12.23
C ALA A 228 -6.77 -16.32 -12.29
N SER A 229 -6.87 -15.60 -13.39
CA SER A 229 -6.17 -14.34 -13.67
C SER A 229 -7.04 -13.39 -14.51
N LEU A 230 -6.56 -12.18 -14.77
CA LEU A 230 -7.24 -11.22 -15.63
C LEU A 230 -6.37 -10.89 -16.85
N PRO A 231 -6.96 -10.76 -18.06
CA PRO A 231 -6.21 -10.42 -19.26
C PRO A 231 -5.67 -8.99 -19.16
N ALA A 232 -4.40 -8.81 -19.54
CA ALA A 232 -3.76 -7.50 -19.53
C ALA A 232 -3.86 -6.73 -20.86
N GLU A 233 -4.19 -7.43 -21.95
CA GLU A 233 -4.32 -6.85 -23.29
C GLU A 233 -5.12 -7.77 -24.21
N PRO A 234 -5.83 -7.21 -25.20
CA PRO A 234 -6.73 -8.01 -26.05
C PRO A 234 -6.04 -8.76 -27.20
N TRP A 235 -4.77 -8.47 -27.50
CA TRP A 235 -4.03 -9.05 -28.64
C TRP A 235 -3.06 -10.16 -28.30
N SER A 236 -2.89 -10.48 -27.01
CA SER A 236 -2.03 -11.55 -26.55
C SER A 236 -2.61 -12.29 -25.34
N ALA A 237 -2.00 -13.41 -24.97
CA ALA A 237 -2.34 -14.15 -23.77
C ALA A 237 -1.71 -13.56 -22.49
N ARG A 238 -1.18 -12.33 -22.54
CA ARG A 238 -0.59 -11.68 -21.37
C ARG A 238 -1.66 -11.37 -20.32
N GLU A 239 -1.36 -11.75 -19.09
CA GLU A 239 -2.20 -11.52 -17.91
C GLU A 239 -1.66 -10.38 -17.05
N TRP A 240 -2.46 -9.92 -16.07
CA TRP A 240 -2.01 -8.89 -15.14
C TRP A 240 -0.80 -9.36 -14.35
N PHE A 241 0.24 -8.56 -14.32
CA PHE A 241 1.45 -8.86 -13.56
C PHE A 241 1.18 -8.96 -12.05
N PHE A 242 0.28 -8.15 -11.51
CA PHE A 242 -0.21 -8.30 -10.15
C PHE A 242 -1.61 -8.91 -10.18
N ASN A 243 -1.70 -10.25 -10.11
CA ASN A 243 -2.97 -10.96 -10.08
C ASN A 243 -3.76 -10.62 -8.80
N PRO A 244 -4.91 -9.91 -8.89
CA PRO A 244 -5.65 -9.48 -7.71
C PRO A 244 -6.17 -10.65 -6.87
N PHE A 245 -6.44 -11.81 -7.48
CA PHE A 245 -6.90 -13.01 -6.79
C PHE A 245 -5.81 -13.60 -5.88
N GLY A 246 -4.55 -13.49 -6.26
CA GLY A 246 -3.42 -13.83 -5.40
C GLY A 246 -3.16 -12.77 -4.33
N TRP A 247 -3.00 -11.51 -4.74
CA TRP A 247 -2.57 -10.40 -3.88
C TRP A 247 -3.60 -9.97 -2.83
N GLN A 248 -4.88 -10.29 -3.02
CA GLN A 248 -5.92 -10.01 -2.03
C GLN A 248 -5.66 -10.73 -0.69
N LEU A 249 -5.03 -11.91 -0.69
CA LEU A 249 -4.70 -12.64 0.54
C LEU A 249 -3.85 -11.77 1.47
N LEU A 250 -2.81 -11.16 0.93
CA LEU A 250 -1.91 -10.27 1.70
C LEU A 250 -2.63 -9.04 2.23
N PHE A 251 -3.45 -8.41 1.39
CA PHE A 251 -4.23 -7.25 1.76
C PHE A 251 -5.21 -7.57 2.90
N PHE A 252 -5.99 -8.66 2.78
CA PHE A 252 -6.95 -9.04 3.81
C PHE A 252 -6.27 -9.60 5.07
N THR A 253 -5.07 -10.15 4.97
CA THR A 253 -4.25 -10.46 6.17
C THR A 253 -3.91 -9.18 6.95
N GLY A 254 -3.44 -8.13 6.28
CA GLY A 254 -3.20 -6.83 6.90
C GLY A 254 -4.48 -6.21 7.47
N PHE A 255 -5.58 -6.29 6.74
CA PHE A 255 -6.90 -5.85 7.18
C PHE A 255 -7.34 -6.59 8.45
N ALA A 256 -7.20 -7.91 8.48
CA ALA A 256 -7.59 -8.78 9.59
C ALA A 256 -6.82 -8.47 10.87
N PHE A 257 -5.51 -8.24 10.78
CA PHE A 257 -4.70 -7.79 11.93
C PHE A 257 -5.18 -6.47 12.50
N MET A 258 -5.44 -5.48 11.66
CA MET A 258 -5.85 -4.16 12.12
C MET A 258 -7.29 -4.14 12.62
N LYS A 259 -8.18 -4.95 12.03
CA LYS A 259 -9.58 -5.12 12.45
C LYS A 259 -9.69 -5.89 13.77
N GLY A 260 -8.64 -6.65 14.16
CA GLY A 260 -8.62 -7.50 15.35
C GLY A 260 -9.22 -8.89 15.10
N TRP A 261 -9.38 -9.31 13.86
CA TRP A 261 -9.80 -10.67 13.50
C TRP A 261 -8.70 -11.71 13.73
N LEU A 262 -7.44 -11.29 13.58
CA LEU A 262 -6.27 -12.09 13.93
C LEU A 262 -5.68 -11.63 15.26
N PRO A 263 -5.24 -12.56 16.13
CA PRO A 263 -4.58 -12.21 17.39
C PRO A 263 -3.27 -11.47 17.11
N LYS A 264 -2.86 -10.64 18.06
CA LYS A 264 -1.53 -10.02 18.01
C LYS A 264 -0.46 -11.11 18.04
N PRO A 265 0.58 -11.04 17.20
CA PRO A 265 1.67 -12.00 17.25
C PRO A 265 2.33 -11.95 18.64
N PRO A 266 2.75 -13.10 19.21
CA PRO A 266 3.42 -13.11 20.50
C PRO A 266 4.82 -12.46 20.39
N VAL A 267 5.24 -11.73 21.40
CA VAL A 267 6.62 -11.25 21.52
C VAL A 267 7.49 -12.41 21.98
N SER A 268 8.19 -13.05 21.06
CA SER A 268 9.02 -14.23 21.33
C SER A 268 10.39 -14.09 20.64
N ALA A 269 11.46 -14.23 21.44
CA ALA A 269 12.81 -14.25 20.90
C ALA A 269 13.03 -15.47 19.97
N THR A 270 12.48 -16.62 20.32
CA THR A 270 12.58 -17.84 19.52
C THR A 270 11.94 -17.66 18.15
N LEU A 271 10.69 -17.14 18.09
CA LEU A 271 10.05 -16.85 16.82
C LEU A 271 10.80 -15.76 16.03
N GLY A 272 11.40 -14.78 16.70
CA GLY A 272 12.26 -13.78 16.07
C GLY A 272 13.49 -14.40 15.41
N VAL A 273 14.15 -15.33 16.10
CA VAL A 273 15.30 -16.08 15.54
C VAL A 273 14.87 -16.96 14.37
N ILE A 274 13.74 -17.67 14.49
CA ILE A 274 13.20 -18.51 13.40
C ILE A 274 12.88 -17.64 12.18
N ALA A 275 12.21 -16.50 12.36
CA ALA A 275 11.89 -15.59 11.27
C ALA A 275 13.17 -15.03 10.61
N ALA A 276 14.15 -14.61 11.39
CA ALA A 276 15.44 -14.12 10.88
C ALA A 276 16.21 -15.22 10.12
N ALA A 277 16.27 -16.43 10.69
CA ALA A 277 16.89 -17.57 10.04
C ALA A 277 16.21 -17.91 8.71
N PHE A 278 14.88 -17.92 8.68
CA PHE A 278 14.13 -18.16 7.43
C PHE A 278 14.44 -17.11 6.37
N LEU A 279 14.48 -15.82 6.71
CA LEU A 279 14.84 -14.75 5.76
C LEU A 279 16.26 -14.90 5.23
N ILE A 280 17.22 -15.20 6.11
CA ILE A 280 18.63 -15.36 5.72
C ILE A 280 18.81 -16.62 4.85
N LEU A 281 18.26 -17.75 5.26
CA LEU A 281 18.41 -19.02 4.58
C LEU A 281 17.66 -19.06 3.24
N SER A 282 16.56 -18.31 3.11
CA SER A 282 15.82 -18.22 1.85
C SER A 282 16.48 -17.29 0.82
N ALA A 283 17.40 -16.42 1.23
CA ALA A 283 18.01 -15.43 0.34
C ALA A 283 18.70 -16.05 -0.88
N PRO A 284 19.53 -17.10 -0.82
CA PRO A 284 20.16 -17.71 -2.01
C PRO A 284 19.14 -18.37 -2.94
N PHE A 285 17.94 -18.69 -2.46
CA PHE A 285 16.85 -19.26 -3.29
C PHE A 285 15.96 -18.21 -3.96
N GLY A 286 15.99 -16.96 -3.48
CA GLY A 286 15.18 -15.85 -3.97
C GLY A 286 15.97 -14.77 -4.71
N SER A 287 17.29 -14.74 -4.55
CA SER A 287 18.17 -13.70 -5.06
C SER A 287 19.31 -14.28 -5.87
N TRP A 288 19.30 -14.03 -7.19
CA TRP A 288 20.42 -14.41 -8.03
C TRP A 288 21.75 -13.80 -7.58
N LYS A 289 21.72 -12.59 -7.06
CA LYS A 289 22.89 -11.91 -6.51
C LYS A 289 23.47 -12.67 -5.31
N VAL A 290 22.62 -13.08 -4.36
CA VAL A 290 23.07 -13.84 -3.19
C VAL A 290 23.52 -15.26 -3.61
N PHE A 291 22.81 -15.87 -4.57
CA PHE A 291 23.21 -17.15 -5.14
C PHE A 291 24.64 -17.09 -5.72
N LEU A 292 24.97 -16.05 -6.49
CA LEU A 292 26.34 -15.87 -7.02
C LEU A 292 27.39 -15.68 -5.91
N TRP A 293 27.04 -15.05 -4.79
CA TRP A 293 27.93 -14.96 -3.63
C TRP A 293 28.18 -16.33 -3.00
N VAL A 294 27.12 -17.17 -2.89
CA VAL A 294 27.26 -18.54 -2.41
C VAL A 294 28.12 -19.36 -3.38
N GLU A 295 27.90 -19.26 -4.67
CA GLU A 295 28.66 -19.97 -5.70
C GLU A 295 30.17 -19.59 -5.65
N ALA A 296 30.45 -18.29 -5.48
CA ALA A 296 31.85 -17.84 -5.34
C ALA A 296 32.52 -18.32 -4.05
N ALA A 297 31.73 -18.51 -2.97
CA ALA A 297 32.26 -19.00 -1.70
C ALA A 297 32.35 -20.53 -1.61
N ASN A 298 31.39 -21.24 -2.20
CA ASN A 298 31.25 -22.70 -2.16
C ASN A 298 30.42 -23.18 -3.37
N ALA A 299 31.14 -23.67 -4.42
CA ALA A 299 30.51 -24.13 -5.64
C ALA A 299 29.64 -25.38 -5.44
N ASP A 300 30.03 -26.31 -4.56
CA ASP A 300 29.27 -27.54 -4.27
C ASP A 300 27.91 -27.20 -3.65
N LEU A 301 27.89 -26.25 -2.72
CA LEU A 301 26.65 -25.75 -2.12
C LEU A 301 25.75 -25.08 -3.16
N ALA A 302 26.32 -24.31 -4.07
CA ALA A 302 25.55 -23.67 -5.14
C ALA A 302 24.93 -24.71 -6.10
N GLU A 303 25.65 -25.79 -6.40
CA GLU A 303 25.13 -26.89 -7.22
C GLU A 303 23.96 -27.62 -6.55
N MET A 304 23.97 -27.75 -5.22
CA MET A 304 22.84 -28.29 -4.46
C MET A 304 21.61 -27.35 -4.50
N ILE A 305 21.83 -26.03 -4.50
CA ILE A 305 20.75 -25.01 -4.52
C ILE A 305 20.14 -24.86 -5.93
N ARG A 306 20.95 -24.98 -6.99
CA ARG A 306 20.56 -24.70 -8.39
C ARG A 306 19.25 -25.38 -8.84
N PRO A 307 19.00 -26.69 -8.56
CA PRO A 307 17.76 -27.34 -8.95
C PRO A 307 16.51 -26.69 -8.32
N TRP A 308 16.63 -26.20 -7.08
CA TRP A 308 15.53 -25.57 -6.33
C TRP A 308 15.01 -24.30 -7.00
N TRP A 309 15.82 -23.62 -7.81
CA TRP A 309 15.38 -22.45 -8.55
C TRP A 309 14.25 -22.76 -9.54
N LYS A 310 14.25 -23.91 -10.17
CA LYS A 310 13.18 -24.37 -11.06
C LYS A 310 12.01 -24.96 -10.28
N THR A 311 12.28 -25.85 -9.35
CA THR A 311 11.24 -26.59 -8.61
C THR A 311 10.42 -25.72 -7.68
N THR A 312 10.96 -24.60 -7.17
CA THR A 312 10.26 -23.66 -6.30
C THR A 312 9.76 -22.40 -7.01
N ALA A 313 9.89 -22.32 -8.34
CA ALA A 313 9.53 -21.11 -9.09
C ALA A 313 8.09 -20.66 -8.82
N GLN A 314 7.12 -21.56 -8.95
CA GLN A 314 5.70 -21.26 -8.71
C GLN A 314 5.44 -20.86 -7.24
N TRP A 315 6.12 -21.48 -6.27
CA TRP A 315 5.93 -21.21 -4.84
C TRP A 315 6.38 -19.80 -4.42
N ARG A 316 7.28 -19.17 -5.19
CA ARG A 316 7.81 -17.82 -4.96
C ARG A 316 7.40 -16.82 -6.03
N GLU A 317 6.48 -17.24 -6.93
CA GLU A 317 5.96 -16.41 -8.02
C GLU A 317 5.39 -15.09 -7.48
N LYS A 318 5.67 -14.00 -8.21
CA LYS A 318 5.21 -12.67 -7.81
C LYS A 318 3.82 -12.38 -8.36
N THR A 319 3.53 -12.84 -9.58
CA THR A 319 2.26 -12.59 -10.27
C THR A 319 1.08 -13.08 -9.44
N ASP A 320 1.09 -14.36 -9.06
CA ASP A 320 -0.02 -15.00 -8.33
C ASP A 320 0.16 -15.02 -6.81
N PHE A 321 1.20 -14.35 -6.34
CA PHE A 321 1.52 -14.24 -4.92
C PHE A 321 1.71 -15.61 -4.24
N GLY A 322 2.74 -16.35 -4.68
CA GLY A 322 3.04 -17.72 -4.24
C GLY A 322 3.28 -17.86 -2.73
N LEU A 323 3.10 -19.09 -2.22
CA LEU A 323 3.11 -19.40 -0.80
C LEU A 323 4.43 -19.03 -0.07
N LEU A 324 5.59 -19.29 -0.70
CA LEU A 324 6.89 -18.95 -0.10
C LEU A 324 7.09 -17.43 0.00
N ARG A 325 6.56 -16.67 -0.96
CA ARG A 325 6.55 -15.21 -0.93
C ARG A 325 5.70 -14.70 0.23
N TYR A 326 4.51 -15.29 0.42
CA TYR A 326 3.64 -14.94 1.53
C TYR A 326 4.30 -15.23 2.89
N ALA A 327 4.84 -16.45 3.08
CA ALA A 327 5.53 -16.82 4.31
C ALA A 327 6.75 -15.93 4.59
N HIS A 328 7.55 -15.64 3.57
CA HIS A 328 8.71 -14.74 3.67
C HIS A 328 8.32 -13.34 4.10
N PHE A 329 7.24 -12.80 3.50
CA PHE A 329 6.74 -11.49 3.90
C PHE A 329 6.23 -11.48 5.34
N LEU A 330 5.50 -12.52 5.77
CA LEU A 330 5.02 -12.60 7.16
C LEU A 330 6.18 -12.65 8.17
N ALA A 331 7.26 -13.36 7.86
CA ALA A 331 8.47 -13.35 8.68
C ALA A 331 9.11 -11.95 8.73
N LEU A 332 9.20 -11.25 7.60
CA LEU A 332 9.69 -9.87 7.54
C LEU A 332 8.79 -8.90 8.33
N ALA A 333 7.48 -9.00 8.17
CA ALA A 333 6.51 -8.18 8.89
C ALA A 333 6.58 -8.42 10.42
N TYR A 334 6.76 -9.69 10.82
CA TYR A 334 6.94 -10.05 12.23
C TYR A 334 8.20 -9.43 12.83
N LEU A 335 9.34 -9.50 12.15
CA LEU A 335 10.57 -8.84 12.59
C LEU A 335 10.41 -7.31 12.65
N GLY A 336 9.79 -6.71 11.64
CA GLY A 336 9.48 -5.28 11.65
C GLY A 336 8.61 -4.91 12.87
N TRP A 337 7.59 -5.71 13.16
CA TRP A 337 6.73 -5.50 14.33
C TRP A 337 7.50 -5.63 15.65
N LEU A 338 8.40 -6.64 15.79
CA LEU A 338 9.25 -6.80 16.96
C LEU A 338 10.22 -5.62 17.14
N ILE A 339 10.87 -5.17 16.07
CA ILE A 339 11.82 -4.04 16.09
C ILE A 339 11.13 -2.75 16.53
N ALA A 340 9.96 -2.47 15.98
CA ALA A 340 9.19 -1.27 16.32
C ALA A 340 8.64 -1.28 17.76
N GLY A 341 8.46 -2.46 18.33
CA GLY A 341 7.91 -2.65 19.66
C GLY A 341 6.41 -2.39 19.76
N GLU A 342 5.84 -2.65 20.93
CA GLU A 342 4.41 -2.45 21.16
C GLU A 342 4.00 -0.97 20.97
N GLY A 343 2.96 -0.74 20.16
CA GLY A 343 2.50 0.62 19.83
C GLY A 343 3.54 1.49 19.13
N GLY A 344 4.63 0.90 18.61
CA GLY A 344 5.70 1.66 17.98
C GLY A 344 6.62 2.43 18.94
N LYS A 345 6.63 2.04 20.23
CA LYS A 345 7.38 2.76 21.27
C LYS A 345 8.87 2.89 20.95
N ARG A 346 9.46 1.89 20.29
CA ARG A 346 10.89 1.89 19.94
C ARG A 346 11.22 2.80 18.75
N LEU A 347 10.22 3.20 17.97
CA LEU A 347 10.39 4.18 16.90
C LEU A 347 10.42 5.61 17.46
N ILE A 348 9.81 5.85 18.62
CA ILE A 348 9.71 7.19 19.21
C ILE A 348 10.98 7.47 20.01
N ALA A 349 11.65 8.57 19.72
CA ALA A 349 12.84 9.00 20.45
C ALA A 349 12.49 9.35 21.90
N SER A 350 13.18 8.73 22.84
CA SER A 350 12.95 8.90 24.29
C SER A 350 13.95 9.85 24.98
N SER A 351 14.97 10.32 24.26
CA SER A 351 16.00 11.23 24.81
C SER A 351 16.02 12.59 24.14
N HIS A 352 16.66 13.57 24.77
CA HIS A 352 16.84 14.94 24.22
C HIS A 352 18.17 15.12 23.49
N SER A 353 18.89 14.04 23.19
CA SER A 353 20.16 14.07 22.45
C SER A 353 19.99 14.63 21.03
N VAL A 354 21.08 15.07 20.43
CA VAL A 354 21.09 15.55 19.02
C VAL A 354 20.62 14.42 18.08
N ALA A 355 21.12 13.20 18.30
CA ALA A 355 20.73 12.03 17.52
C ALA A 355 19.23 11.73 17.63
N ALA A 356 18.66 11.82 18.84
CA ALA A 356 17.23 11.65 19.06
C ALA A 356 16.39 12.72 18.36
N ARG A 357 16.83 13.96 18.32
CA ARG A 357 16.16 15.05 17.58
C ARG A 357 16.21 14.84 16.07
N ILE A 358 17.35 14.39 15.55
CA ILE A 358 17.48 14.04 14.11
C ILE A 358 16.54 12.89 13.78
N TRP A 359 16.55 11.82 14.59
CA TRP A 359 15.66 10.70 14.40
C TRP A 359 14.18 11.08 14.45
N ALA A 360 13.77 11.90 15.40
CA ALA A 360 12.39 12.39 15.50
C ALA A 360 11.96 13.17 14.24
N ARG A 361 12.85 13.96 13.63
CA ARG A 361 12.58 14.64 12.36
C ARG A 361 12.46 13.65 11.21
N LEU A 362 13.36 12.66 11.12
CA LEU A 362 13.31 11.62 10.10
C LEU A 362 12.02 10.79 10.24
N LEU A 363 11.67 10.39 11.46
CA LEU A 363 10.42 9.67 11.74
C LEU A 363 9.20 10.50 11.30
N HIS A 364 9.18 11.80 11.58
CA HIS A 364 8.10 12.69 11.16
C HIS A 364 7.99 12.75 9.62
N ILE A 365 9.11 12.88 8.90
CA ILE A 365 9.16 12.92 7.44
C ILE A 365 8.65 11.58 6.87
N ILE A 366 9.20 10.45 7.34
CA ILE A 366 8.83 9.12 6.85
C ILE A 366 7.34 8.85 7.09
N THR A 367 6.84 9.13 8.29
CA THR A 367 5.42 8.95 8.60
C THR A 367 4.53 9.87 7.77
N ARG A 368 4.97 11.10 7.47
CA ARG A 368 4.21 12.02 6.60
C ARG A 368 4.10 11.49 5.18
N VAL A 369 5.18 10.93 4.62
CA VAL A 369 5.18 10.25 3.33
C VAL A 369 4.19 9.07 3.34
N GLY A 370 4.23 8.22 4.36
CA GLY A 370 3.31 7.10 4.52
C GLY A 370 1.83 7.50 4.63
N GLN A 371 1.53 8.62 5.31
CA GLN A 371 0.17 9.15 5.44
C GLN A 371 -0.45 9.60 4.11
N GLN A 372 0.37 10.07 3.18
CA GLN A 372 -0.06 10.56 1.86
C GLN A 372 0.20 9.54 0.73
N SER A 373 0.24 8.26 1.06
CA SER A 373 0.76 7.18 0.21
C SER A 373 0.20 7.14 -1.21
N LEU A 374 -1.11 7.41 -1.46
CA LEU A 374 -1.63 7.41 -2.83
C LEU A 374 -1.05 8.55 -3.66
N ALA A 375 -1.03 9.77 -3.12
CA ALA A 375 -0.48 10.93 -3.83
C ALA A 375 1.03 10.75 -4.09
N VAL A 376 1.76 10.29 -3.05
CA VAL A 376 3.19 10.02 -3.16
C VAL A 376 3.46 8.88 -4.15
N PHE A 377 2.68 7.81 -4.13
CA PHE A 377 2.81 6.70 -5.07
C PHE A 377 2.66 7.17 -6.53
N VAL A 378 1.54 7.81 -6.86
CA VAL A 378 1.26 8.30 -8.22
C VAL A 378 2.36 9.27 -8.68
N PHE A 379 2.74 10.21 -7.81
CA PHE A 379 3.82 11.15 -8.11
C PHE A 379 5.18 10.45 -8.28
N SER A 380 5.51 9.48 -7.42
CA SER A 380 6.78 8.74 -7.50
C SER A 380 6.92 7.92 -8.77
N MET A 381 5.82 7.33 -9.25
CA MET A 381 5.80 6.58 -10.51
C MET A 381 6.08 7.50 -11.70
N ALA A 382 5.43 8.66 -11.78
CA ALA A 382 5.71 9.66 -12.81
C ALA A 382 7.15 10.18 -12.73
N LEU A 383 7.58 10.55 -11.52
CA LEU A 383 8.93 11.07 -11.23
C LEU A 383 10.03 10.08 -11.58
N ALA A 384 9.83 8.79 -11.30
CA ALA A 384 10.83 7.75 -11.60
C ALA A 384 11.16 7.68 -13.10
N ARG A 385 10.17 7.89 -13.98
CA ARG A 385 10.41 7.95 -15.43
C ARG A 385 11.19 9.20 -15.84
N LEU A 386 10.85 10.35 -15.26
CA LEU A 386 11.59 11.60 -15.52
C LEU A 386 13.04 11.51 -15.03
N ILE A 387 13.26 10.96 -13.84
CA ILE A 387 14.63 10.72 -13.32
C ILE A 387 15.38 9.71 -14.21
N GLY A 388 14.72 8.65 -14.64
CA GLY A 388 15.30 7.66 -15.54
C GLY A 388 15.73 8.28 -16.87
N PHE A 389 14.89 9.13 -17.45
CA PHE A 389 15.23 9.93 -18.63
C PHE A 389 16.43 10.84 -18.37
N ALA A 390 16.42 11.60 -17.27
CA ALA A 390 17.54 12.48 -16.93
C ALA A 390 18.87 11.70 -16.76
N LEU A 391 18.80 10.50 -16.17
CA LEU A 391 19.97 9.63 -16.04
C LEU A 391 20.45 9.06 -17.39
N ASP A 392 19.54 8.84 -18.35
CA ASP A 392 19.92 8.40 -19.71
C ASP A 392 20.74 9.47 -20.45
N GLN A 393 20.64 10.74 -20.06
CA GLN A 393 21.43 11.84 -20.63
C GLN A 393 22.81 12.01 -19.94
N THR A 394 23.20 11.05 -19.09
CA THR A 394 24.46 11.10 -18.32
C THR A 394 25.18 9.76 -18.41
N ASP A 395 26.40 9.71 -17.92
CA ASP A 395 27.21 8.50 -17.78
C ASP A 395 26.71 7.52 -16.70
N ARG A 396 25.64 7.90 -15.96
CA ARG A 396 25.10 7.14 -14.82
C ARG A 396 26.16 6.82 -13.75
N GLY A 397 27.12 7.72 -13.55
CA GLY A 397 28.14 7.63 -12.51
C GLY A 397 27.53 7.49 -11.11
N ILE A 398 28.34 7.01 -10.15
CA ILE A 398 27.88 6.78 -8.76
C ILE A 398 27.33 8.07 -8.14
N ALA A 399 28.05 9.18 -8.29
CA ALA A 399 27.65 10.47 -7.72
C ALA A 399 26.37 11.02 -8.35
N ILE A 400 26.23 10.91 -9.68
CA ILE A 400 25.05 11.36 -10.42
C ILE A 400 23.83 10.53 -10.02
N THR A 401 24.00 9.21 -9.96
CA THR A 401 22.92 8.31 -9.51
C THR A 401 22.49 8.62 -8.05
N ALA A 402 23.45 8.86 -7.17
CA ALA A 402 23.17 9.24 -5.78
C ALA A 402 22.42 10.59 -5.72
N ALA A 403 22.88 11.61 -6.44
CA ALA A 403 22.21 12.90 -6.52
C ALA A 403 20.77 12.78 -7.04
N ALA A 404 20.56 12.01 -8.11
CA ALA A 404 19.24 11.74 -8.69
C ALA A 404 18.28 11.09 -7.68
N ASN A 405 18.75 10.09 -6.93
CA ASN A 405 17.93 9.46 -5.87
C ASN A 405 17.61 10.46 -4.73
N LEU A 406 18.58 11.26 -4.28
CA LEU A 406 18.39 12.25 -3.21
C LEU A 406 17.40 13.36 -3.64
N VAL A 407 17.52 13.85 -4.88
CA VAL A 407 16.53 14.78 -5.46
C VAL A 407 15.16 14.13 -5.53
N GLY A 408 15.09 12.87 -5.98
CA GLY A 408 13.85 12.10 -5.99
C GLY A 408 13.21 11.99 -4.60
N PHE A 409 14.00 11.70 -3.56
CA PHE A 409 13.53 11.68 -2.17
C PHE A 409 13.02 13.05 -1.71
N ALA A 410 13.75 14.11 -1.99
CA ALA A 410 13.30 15.48 -1.65
C ALA A 410 11.97 15.82 -2.31
N LEU A 411 11.77 15.45 -3.58
CA LEU A 411 10.55 15.72 -4.33
C LEU A 411 9.36 14.91 -3.80
N ILE A 412 9.50 13.61 -3.46
CA ILE A 412 8.39 12.85 -2.86
C ILE A 412 8.06 13.32 -1.45
N ILE A 413 9.04 13.78 -0.67
CA ILE A 413 8.82 14.42 0.63
C ILE A 413 8.00 15.69 0.42
N THR A 414 8.40 16.57 -0.50
CA THR A 414 7.69 17.82 -0.84
C THR A 414 6.23 17.50 -1.26
N CYS A 415 6.04 16.49 -2.12
CA CYS A 415 4.71 16.02 -2.52
C CYS A 415 3.87 15.60 -1.29
N ALA A 416 4.46 14.86 -0.33
CA ALA A 416 3.76 14.42 0.87
C ALA A 416 3.31 15.60 1.75
N PHE A 417 4.16 16.61 1.93
CA PHE A 417 3.82 17.81 2.70
C PHE A 417 2.75 18.64 1.98
N ALA A 418 2.89 18.86 0.67
CA ALA A 418 1.92 19.58 -0.14
C ALA A 418 0.55 18.91 -0.12
N ALA A 419 0.49 17.58 -0.39
CA ALA A 419 -0.75 16.82 -0.32
C ALA A 419 -1.40 16.87 1.06
N GLY A 420 -0.60 16.82 2.12
CA GLY A 420 -1.09 16.96 3.49
C GLY A 420 -1.61 18.36 3.80
N TRP A 421 -0.96 19.40 3.27
CA TRP A 421 -1.40 20.79 3.43
C TRP A 421 -2.75 21.01 2.72
N PHE A 422 -2.90 20.58 1.47
CA PHE A 422 -4.18 20.67 0.75
C PHE A 422 -5.31 19.93 1.47
N LYS A 423 -5.06 18.75 2.02
CA LYS A 423 -6.04 17.98 2.80
C LYS A 423 -6.43 18.63 4.11
N SER A 424 -5.61 19.50 4.68
CA SER A 424 -5.96 20.25 5.90
C SER A 424 -6.98 21.36 5.65
N HIS A 425 -7.27 21.69 4.38
CA HIS A 425 -8.17 22.76 3.96
C HIS A 425 -7.84 24.10 4.65
N PRO A 426 -6.61 24.62 4.53
CA PRO A 426 -6.16 25.78 5.31
C PRO A 426 -6.96 27.06 5.03
N TRP A 427 -7.68 27.10 3.92
CA TRP A 427 -8.58 28.20 3.52
C TRP A 427 -9.97 28.14 4.18
N ARG A 428 -10.30 27.05 4.90
CA ARG A 428 -11.57 26.99 5.67
C ARG A 428 -11.36 27.64 7.02
N ALA A 429 -12.19 28.63 7.38
CA ALA A 429 -12.16 29.20 8.71
C ALA A 429 -12.31 28.08 9.76
N LYS A 430 -11.48 28.09 10.79
CA LYS A 430 -11.69 27.26 11.97
C LYS A 430 -12.94 27.79 12.67
N ARG A 431 -14.05 27.07 12.55
CA ARG A 431 -15.22 27.32 13.41
C ARG A 431 -14.91 26.88 14.81
#